data_c0ef7716f34d85ea72806d5e626354a7
#
_entry.id   c0ef7716f34d85ea72806d5e626354a7
#
_cell.length_a   1.000
_cell.length_b   1.000
_cell.length_c   1.000
_cell.angle_alpha   90.00
_cell.angle_beta   90.00
_cell.angle_gamma   90.00
#
_symmetry.space_group_name_H-M   'P 1'
#
loop_
_entity.id
_entity.type
_entity.pdbx_description
1 polymer ?
#
loop_
_entity_poly.entity_id
_entity_poly.type
_entity_poly.pdbx_seq_one_letter_code
_entity_poly.pdbx_strand_id
1 'polypeptide(L)'
;MYEVPIDEQTQQLLDGKTEIGIANAPLLQVNRFETIYRKRDRLIALFHKESPYLNGNKPHILLDDLEDVPLCLSRGCSTLFLNTCSDSRLLPQVLSINTTKLSTIAWATQNIGVAIVPAEKYELFDPCLVPKQIEDERLFVEKTLSVVKGRPLSTVAKTFVNFFLENF
;
A
#
# COMPACT_ATOMS: atom_id res chain seq x y z
N MET A 1 4.44 16.61 -8.93
CA MET A 1 3.98 15.27 -8.48
C MET A 1 2.65 15.46 -7.78
N TYR A 2 1.69 14.58 -8.06
CA TYR A 2 0.34 14.61 -7.48
C TYR A 2 0.10 13.29 -6.76
N GLU A 3 -0.48 13.35 -5.56
CA GLU A 3 -0.99 12.19 -4.85
C GLU A 3 -2.51 12.24 -4.91
N VAL A 4 -3.11 11.34 -5.68
CA VAL A 4 -4.54 11.37 -6.01
C VAL A 4 -5.11 9.94 -6.00
N PRO A 5 -6.44 9.77 -5.87
CA PRO A 5 -7.10 8.48 -6.04
C PRO A 5 -6.82 7.85 -7.41
N ILE A 6 -6.98 6.53 -7.52
CA ILE A 6 -6.63 5.77 -8.73
C ILE A 6 -7.46 6.17 -9.97
N ASP A 7 -8.70 6.53 -9.77
CA ASP A 7 -9.60 7.03 -10.83
C ASP A 7 -9.12 8.38 -11.36
N GLU A 8 -8.78 9.31 -10.47
CA GLU A 8 -8.23 10.60 -10.84
C GLU A 8 -6.84 10.45 -11.48
N GLN A 9 -5.98 9.58 -10.95
CA GLN A 9 -4.68 9.29 -11.56
C GLN A 9 -4.83 8.76 -12.99
N THR A 10 -5.77 7.82 -13.19
CA THR A 10 -6.08 7.26 -14.51
C THR A 10 -6.48 8.38 -15.48
N GLN A 11 -7.36 9.29 -15.04
CA GLN A 11 -7.81 10.39 -15.89
C GLN A 11 -6.68 11.38 -16.20
N GLN A 12 -5.85 11.74 -15.21
CA GLN A 12 -4.71 12.64 -15.40
C GLN A 12 -3.70 12.10 -16.42
N LEU A 13 -3.46 10.77 -16.39
CA LEU A 13 -2.61 10.10 -17.37
C LEU A 13 -3.23 10.17 -18.79
N LEU A 14 -4.51 9.85 -18.92
CA LEU A 14 -5.21 9.87 -20.21
C LEU A 14 -5.26 11.28 -20.81
N ASP A 15 -5.47 12.29 -19.98
CA ASP A 15 -5.51 13.71 -20.40
C ASP A 15 -4.10 14.29 -20.68
N GLY A 16 -3.03 13.57 -20.35
CA GLY A 16 -1.65 14.05 -20.50
C GLY A 16 -1.22 15.09 -19.46
N LYS A 17 -1.96 15.24 -18.36
CA LYS A 17 -1.56 16.08 -17.22
C LYS A 17 -0.37 15.50 -16.50
N THR A 18 -0.27 14.17 -16.48
CA THR A 18 0.86 13.41 -16.00
C THR A 18 1.30 12.40 -17.06
N GLU A 19 2.57 12.05 -17.09
CA GLU A 19 3.13 11.09 -18.06
C GLU A 19 3.35 9.72 -17.43
N ILE A 20 3.55 9.67 -16.10
CA ILE A 20 3.89 8.49 -15.33
C ILE A 20 2.91 8.37 -14.17
N GLY A 21 2.39 7.17 -13.96
CA GLY A 21 1.58 6.81 -12.79
C GLY A 21 2.24 5.71 -11.98
N ILE A 22 2.33 5.92 -10.65
CA ILE A 22 2.76 4.90 -9.69
C ILE A 22 1.56 4.58 -8.80
N ALA A 23 1.18 3.30 -8.73
CA ALA A 23 0.01 2.88 -7.98
C ALA A 23 0.24 1.51 -7.30
N ASN A 24 -0.48 1.29 -6.19
CA ASN A 24 -0.55 0.00 -5.51
C ASN A 24 -1.78 -0.83 -5.91
N ALA A 25 -2.37 -0.49 -7.03
CA ALA A 25 -3.51 -1.20 -7.63
C ALA A 25 -3.47 -0.99 -9.15
N PRO A 26 -4.10 -1.86 -9.95
CA PRO A 26 -4.20 -1.65 -11.38
C PRO A 26 -4.93 -0.34 -11.69
N LEU A 27 -4.41 0.42 -12.67
CA LEU A 27 -5.11 1.58 -13.22
C LEU A 27 -6.43 1.13 -13.86
N LEU A 28 -7.44 1.99 -13.83
CA LEU A 28 -8.66 1.75 -14.59
C LEU A 28 -8.34 1.74 -16.09
N GLN A 29 -9.12 1.01 -16.88
CA GLN A 29 -8.88 0.88 -18.32
C GLN A 29 -7.47 0.36 -18.67
N VAL A 30 -7.06 -0.73 -18.03
CA VAL A 30 -5.72 -1.33 -18.14
C VAL A 30 -5.17 -1.45 -19.57
N ASN A 31 -6.05 -1.67 -20.57
CA ASN A 31 -5.67 -1.79 -21.98
C ASN A 31 -5.08 -0.52 -22.58
N ARG A 32 -5.29 0.64 -21.94
CA ARG A 32 -4.78 1.94 -22.37
C ARG A 32 -3.37 2.22 -21.86
N PHE A 33 -2.88 1.40 -20.94
CA PHE A 33 -1.61 1.61 -20.25
C PHE A 33 -0.61 0.50 -20.54
N GLU A 34 0.65 0.87 -20.50
CA GLU A 34 1.79 -0.02 -20.49
C GLU A 34 2.41 0.03 -19.10
N THR A 35 2.53 -1.14 -18.46
CA THR A 35 3.20 -1.26 -17.17
C THR A 35 4.68 -1.53 -17.39
N ILE A 36 5.52 -0.57 -17.02
CA ILE A 36 6.98 -0.61 -17.18
C ILE A 36 7.64 -1.36 -16.03
N TYR A 37 7.07 -1.27 -14.82
CA TYR A 37 7.63 -1.89 -13.62
C TYR A 37 6.53 -2.46 -12.75
N ARG A 38 6.82 -3.62 -12.12
CA ARG A 38 5.95 -4.30 -11.15
C ARG A 38 6.77 -4.79 -9.99
N LYS A 39 6.22 -4.60 -8.79
CA LYS A 39 6.77 -5.16 -7.56
C LYS A 39 5.62 -5.61 -6.67
N ARG A 40 5.78 -6.72 -5.97
CA ARG A 40 4.81 -7.17 -4.97
C ARG A 40 5.30 -6.76 -3.60
N ASP A 41 4.49 -5.97 -2.90
CA ASP A 41 4.71 -5.58 -1.52
C ASP A 41 3.72 -6.35 -0.63
N ARG A 42 4.21 -6.92 0.47
CA ARG A 42 3.38 -7.63 1.44
C ARG A 42 2.66 -6.63 2.33
N LEU A 43 1.43 -6.94 2.74
CA LEU A 43 0.80 -6.19 3.82
C LEU A 43 1.41 -6.59 5.16
N ILE A 44 1.68 -5.58 5.96
CA ILE A 44 2.17 -5.72 7.33
C ILE A 44 1.25 -4.98 8.30
N ALA A 45 1.28 -5.40 9.55
CA ALA A 45 0.68 -4.68 10.66
C ALA A 45 1.78 -3.92 11.44
N LEU A 46 1.58 -2.62 11.60
CA LEU A 46 2.46 -1.76 12.39
C LEU A 46 1.81 -1.47 13.74
N PHE A 47 2.40 -1.99 14.79
CA PHE A 47 1.98 -1.78 16.18
C PHE A 47 2.84 -0.70 16.82
N HIS A 48 2.26 0.14 17.66
CA HIS A 48 3.06 0.93 18.59
C HIS A 48 3.70 0.00 19.63
N LYS A 49 4.95 0.24 20.02
CA LYS A 49 5.66 -0.60 21.01
C LYS A 49 4.95 -0.72 22.38
N GLU A 50 4.12 0.26 22.72
CA GLU A 50 3.30 0.29 23.94
C GLU A 50 1.85 -0.13 23.66
N SER A 51 1.54 -0.65 22.50
CA SER A 51 0.19 -1.10 22.16
C SER A 51 -0.21 -2.28 23.03
N PRO A 52 -1.41 -2.25 23.65
CA PRO A 52 -1.92 -3.40 24.40
C PRO A 52 -2.21 -4.61 23.50
N TYR A 53 -2.29 -4.39 22.19
CA TYR A 53 -2.52 -5.44 21.18
C TYR A 53 -1.22 -6.06 20.64
N LEU A 54 -0.05 -5.52 21.03
CA LEU A 54 1.24 -6.06 20.62
C LEU A 54 1.56 -7.33 21.44
N ASN A 55 1.27 -8.50 20.87
CA ASN A 55 1.51 -9.78 21.51
C ASN A 55 2.86 -10.37 21.08
N GLY A 56 3.73 -10.60 22.08
CA GLY A 56 4.98 -11.33 21.91
C GLY A 56 5.99 -10.71 20.95
N ASN A 57 7.15 -11.34 20.84
CA ASN A 57 8.27 -10.85 20.01
C ASN A 57 8.34 -11.52 18.62
N LYS A 58 7.33 -12.32 18.23
CA LYS A 58 7.33 -12.95 16.90
C LYS A 58 7.23 -11.89 15.81
N PRO A 59 8.03 -11.97 14.75
CA PRO A 59 7.97 -11.02 13.63
C PRO A 59 6.76 -11.25 12.72
N HIS A 60 6.02 -12.34 12.93
CA HIS A 60 4.86 -12.75 12.15
C HIS A 60 3.62 -12.82 13.03
N ILE A 61 2.47 -12.53 12.44
CA ILE A 61 1.13 -12.71 13.01
C ILE A 61 0.23 -13.41 12.01
N LEU A 62 -0.74 -14.13 12.51
CA LEU A 62 -1.85 -14.65 11.69
C LEU A 62 -2.90 -13.57 11.49
N LEU A 63 -3.77 -13.76 10.51
CA LEU A 63 -4.89 -12.85 10.28
C LEU A 63 -5.84 -12.81 11.49
N ASP A 64 -6.04 -13.96 12.16
CA ASP A 64 -6.88 -14.10 13.36
C ASP A 64 -6.32 -13.33 14.57
N ASP A 65 -5.01 -13.08 14.62
CA ASP A 65 -4.40 -12.25 15.68
C ASP A 65 -4.83 -10.77 15.61
N LEU A 66 -5.52 -10.39 14.53
CA LEU A 66 -6.09 -9.05 14.33
C LEU A 66 -7.57 -8.96 14.68
N GLU A 67 -8.18 -10.04 15.21
CA GLU A 67 -9.53 -10.01 15.76
C GLU A 67 -9.57 -9.07 16.98
N ASP A 68 -10.61 -8.25 17.08
CA ASP A 68 -10.79 -7.25 18.14
C ASP A 68 -9.69 -6.16 18.22
N VAL A 69 -8.75 -6.12 17.28
CA VAL A 69 -7.73 -5.09 17.20
C VAL A 69 -8.26 -3.89 16.41
N PRO A 70 -8.18 -2.65 16.94
CA PRO A 70 -8.58 -1.46 16.20
C PRO A 70 -7.60 -1.20 15.05
N LEU A 71 -8.09 -1.30 13.80
CA LEU A 71 -7.27 -1.23 12.60
C LEU A 71 -7.43 0.10 11.87
N CYS A 72 -6.30 0.68 11.46
CA CYS A 72 -6.21 1.80 10.55
C CYS A 72 -5.72 1.28 9.20
N LEU A 73 -6.54 1.39 8.15
CA LEU A 73 -6.23 0.85 6.84
C LEU A 73 -5.76 1.95 5.88
N SER A 74 -4.79 1.64 5.05
CA SER A 74 -4.47 2.46 3.88
C SER A 74 -5.45 2.14 2.75
N ARG A 75 -6.04 3.16 2.12
CA ARG A 75 -7.03 3.01 1.05
C ARG A 75 -6.53 2.10 -0.08
N GLY A 76 -5.26 2.21 -0.46
CA GLY A 76 -4.68 1.41 -1.55
C GLY A 76 -4.66 -0.10 -1.31
N CYS A 77 -4.84 -0.55 -0.06
CA CYS A 77 -4.90 -1.98 0.28
C CYS A 77 -6.16 -2.38 1.04
N SER A 78 -7.04 -1.44 1.41
CA SER A 78 -8.20 -1.70 2.27
C SER A 78 -9.15 -2.74 1.69
N THR A 79 -9.48 -2.63 0.40
CA THR A 79 -10.37 -3.59 -0.28
C THR A 79 -9.79 -5.01 -0.27
N LEU A 80 -8.50 -5.14 -0.58
CA LEU A 80 -7.83 -6.45 -0.54
C LEU A 80 -7.87 -7.04 0.86
N PHE A 81 -7.50 -6.26 1.87
CA PHE A 81 -7.49 -6.70 3.26
C PHE A 81 -8.89 -7.13 3.75
N LEU A 82 -9.91 -6.30 3.53
CA LEU A 82 -11.27 -6.56 3.95
C LEU A 82 -11.88 -7.79 3.26
N ASN A 83 -11.62 -7.98 1.96
CA ASN A 83 -12.05 -9.18 1.24
C ASN A 83 -11.38 -10.42 1.83
N THR A 84 -10.07 -10.37 2.11
CA THR A 84 -9.34 -11.48 2.71
C THR A 84 -9.89 -11.83 4.10
N CYS A 85 -10.21 -10.82 4.93
CA CYS A 85 -10.88 -11.04 6.22
C CYS A 85 -12.25 -11.71 6.03
N SER A 86 -13.06 -11.21 5.10
CA SER A 86 -14.39 -11.78 4.79
C SER A 86 -14.31 -13.24 4.36
N ASP A 87 -13.37 -13.57 3.47
CA ASP A 87 -13.15 -14.94 3.02
C ASP A 87 -12.73 -15.88 4.17
N SER A 88 -12.01 -15.34 5.14
CA SER A 88 -11.60 -16.04 6.37
C SER A 88 -12.65 -15.99 7.49
N ARG A 89 -13.82 -15.37 7.25
CA ARG A 89 -14.89 -15.15 8.23
C ARG A 89 -14.46 -14.32 9.44
N LEU A 90 -13.44 -13.48 9.27
CA LEU A 90 -12.99 -12.53 10.27
C LEU A 90 -13.72 -11.20 10.10
N LEU A 91 -14.20 -10.61 11.18
CA LEU A 91 -14.84 -9.29 11.21
C LEU A 91 -13.86 -8.26 11.82
N PRO A 92 -13.04 -7.59 11.00
CA PRO A 92 -12.03 -6.68 11.52
C PRO A 92 -12.68 -5.41 12.10
N GLN A 93 -12.16 -4.92 13.22
CA GLN A 93 -12.56 -3.65 13.83
C GLN A 93 -11.86 -2.49 13.11
N VAL A 94 -12.46 -1.98 12.04
CA VAL A 94 -11.87 -0.87 11.26
C VAL A 94 -12.16 0.46 11.94
N LEU A 95 -11.12 1.10 12.46
CA LEU A 95 -11.19 2.42 13.07
C LEU A 95 -11.15 3.55 12.02
N SER A 96 -10.31 3.40 11.00
CA SER A 96 -10.19 4.39 9.93
C SER A 96 -9.71 3.79 8.61
N ILE A 97 -10.10 4.43 7.49
CA ILE A 97 -9.51 4.18 6.16
C ILE A 97 -8.92 5.51 5.68
N ASN A 98 -7.62 5.57 5.61
CA ASN A 98 -6.85 6.78 5.30
C ASN A 98 -6.46 6.82 3.82
N THR A 99 -6.39 8.02 3.26
CA THR A 99 -6.07 8.21 1.84
C THR A 99 -4.67 7.74 1.50
N THR A 100 -3.71 7.94 2.40
CA THR A 100 -2.30 7.64 2.16
C THR A 100 -1.74 6.64 3.16
N LYS A 101 -0.65 5.95 2.78
CA LYS A 101 0.12 5.11 3.69
C LYS A 101 0.67 5.91 4.87
N LEU A 102 1.18 7.12 4.58
CA LEU A 102 1.79 7.98 5.61
C LEU A 102 0.78 8.39 6.68
N SER A 103 -0.42 8.82 6.28
CA SER A 103 -1.49 9.14 7.25
C SER A 103 -1.91 7.92 8.07
N THR A 104 -1.93 6.73 7.48
CA THR A 104 -2.23 5.49 8.20
C THR A 104 -1.18 5.17 9.26
N ILE A 105 0.11 5.32 8.91
CA ILE A 105 1.23 5.14 9.84
C ILE A 105 1.17 6.14 11.00
N ALA A 106 0.78 7.40 10.72
CA ALA A 106 0.66 8.43 11.76
C ALA A 106 -0.31 8.04 12.88
N TRP A 107 -1.41 7.34 12.57
CA TRP A 107 -2.34 6.82 13.59
C TRP A 107 -1.67 5.77 14.49
N ALA A 108 -0.89 4.86 13.92
CA ALA A 108 -0.15 3.86 14.69
C ALA A 108 0.95 4.51 15.55
N THR A 109 1.65 5.51 15.03
CA THR A 109 2.67 6.28 15.78
C THR A 109 2.08 6.95 17.04
N GLN A 110 0.80 7.36 17.00
CA GLN A 110 0.08 7.91 18.15
C GLN A 110 -0.59 6.84 19.03
N ASN A 111 -0.33 5.57 18.79
CA ASN A 111 -0.94 4.43 19.51
C ASN A 111 -2.49 4.44 19.51
N ILE A 112 -3.11 4.95 18.45
CA ILE A 112 -4.57 5.04 18.32
C ILE A 112 -5.14 3.73 17.76
N GLY A 113 -4.37 3.06 16.90
CA GLY A 113 -4.74 1.77 16.31
C GLY A 113 -3.55 1.13 15.60
N VAL A 114 -3.74 -0.08 15.10
CA VAL A 114 -2.72 -0.81 14.34
C VAL A 114 -2.84 -0.48 12.86
N ALA A 115 -1.76 -0.02 12.24
CA ALA A 115 -1.78 0.33 10.83
C ALA A 115 -1.55 -0.89 9.94
N ILE A 116 -2.45 -1.12 8.98
CA ILE A 116 -2.29 -2.12 7.91
C ILE A 116 -1.85 -1.40 6.64
N VAL A 117 -0.63 -1.66 6.20
CA VAL A 117 -0.01 -0.98 5.06
C VAL A 117 0.85 -1.94 4.23
N PRO A 118 1.01 -1.69 2.93
CA PRO A 118 2.02 -2.38 2.15
C PRO A 118 3.42 -1.93 2.56
N ALA A 119 4.35 -2.87 2.67
CA ALA A 119 5.73 -2.57 3.03
C ALA A 119 6.73 -3.34 2.18
N GLU A 120 7.83 -2.68 1.88
CA GLU A 120 9.01 -3.28 1.29
C GLU A 120 9.80 -4.05 2.34
N LYS A 121 10.55 -5.07 1.92
CA LYS A 121 11.27 -5.99 2.84
C LYS A 121 12.22 -5.29 3.82
N TYR A 122 12.79 -4.15 3.41
CA TYR A 122 13.78 -3.41 4.20
C TYR A 122 13.32 -1.97 4.52
N GLU A 123 12.03 -1.73 4.46
CA GLU A 123 11.49 -0.41 4.79
C GLU A 123 11.73 -0.10 6.29
N LEU A 124 12.25 1.10 6.54
CA LEU A 124 12.47 1.59 7.91
C LEU A 124 11.25 2.37 8.37
N PHE A 125 10.82 2.08 9.58
CA PHE A 125 9.73 2.76 10.27
C PHE A 125 10.25 3.54 11.48
N ASP A 126 9.40 4.41 12.02
CA ASP A 126 9.70 5.08 13.29
C ASP A 126 10.06 4.07 14.37
N PRO A 127 11.09 4.31 15.20
CA PRO A 127 11.51 3.40 16.27
C PRO A 127 10.43 3.09 17.32
N CYS A 128 9.36 3.87 17.38
CA CYS A 128 8.22 3.56 18.24
C CYS A 128 7.29 2.48 17.65
N LEU A 129 7.48 2.11 16.38
CA LEU A 129 6.65 1.13 15.68
C LEU A 129 7.34 -0.24 15.57
N VAL A 130 6.55 -1.27 15.74
CA VAL A 130 6.96 -2.67 15.60
C VAL A 130 6.24 -3.27 14.40
N PRO A 131 6.95 -3.51 13.28
CA PRO A 131 6.37 -4.16 12.12
C PRO A 131 6.21 -5.66 12.35
N LYS A 132 5.04 -6.20 12.01
CA LYS A 132 4.77 -7.64 11.98
C LYS A 132 4.22 -8.04 10.62
N GLN A 133 4.78 -9.08 10.03
CA GLN A 133 4.27 -9.64 8.78
C GLN A 133 2.98 -10.40 9.05
N ILE A 134 1.96 -10.19 8.22
CA ILE A 134 0.73 -10.97 8.25
C ILE A 134 0.96 -12.22 7.39
N GLU A 135 0.85 -13.41 8.00
CA GLU A 135 1.05 -14.70 7.32
C GLU A 135 -0.19 -15.10 6.52
N ASP A 136 -0.40 -14.43 5.39
CA ASP A 136 -1.42 -14.80 4.42
C ASP A 136 -0.91 -14.46 3.01
N GLU A 137 -0.86 -15.46 2.14
CA GLU A 137 -0.34 -15.31 0.79
C GLU A 137 -1.25 -14.50 -0.15
N ARG A 138 -2.46 -14.19 0.27
CA ARG A 138 -3.39 -13.32 -0.46
C ARG A 138 -3.08 -11.84 -0.22
N LEU A 139 -2.41 -11.49 0.88
CA LEU A 139 -2.16 -10.12 1.33
C LEU A 139 -0.89 -9.51 0.71
N PHE A 140 -0.90 -9.44 -0.62
CA PHE A 140 0.09 -8.70 -1.40
C PHE A 140 -0.59 -7.66 -2.27
N VAL A 141 -0.01 -6.47 -2.33
CA VAL A 141 -0.37 -5.46 -3.33
C VAL A 141 0.68 -5.44 -4.44
N GLU A 142 0.24 -5.19 -5.65
CA GLU A 142 1.13 -5.00 -6.79
C GLU A 142 1.38 -3.50 -6.99
N LYS A 143 2.59 -3.05 -6.67
CA LYS A 143 3.05 -1.70 -6.99
C LYS A 143 3.45 -1.65 -8.46
N THR A 144 2.88 -0.75 -9.21
CA THR A 144 3.15 -0.60 -10.64
C THR A 144 3.62 0.80 -10.98
N LEU A 145 4.53 0.89 -11.97
CA LEU A 145 4.82 2.11 -12.70
C LEU A 145 4.27 1.95 -14.11
N SER A 146 3.38 2.84 -14.51
CA SER A 146 2.66 2.73 -15.78
C SER A 146 2.66 4.04 -16.55
N VAL A 147 2.59 3.93 -17.87
CA VAL A 147 2.49 5.05 -18.83
C VAL A 147 1.35 4.80 -19.81
N VAL A 148 0.91 5.83 -20.52
CA VAL A 148 -0.11 5.66 -21.57
C VAL A 148 0.52 4.98 -22.78
N LYS A 149 -0.09 3.88 -23.21
CA LYS A 149 0.39 3.08 -24.33
C LYS A 149 0.49 3.89 -25.62
N GLY A 150 1.64 3.83 -26.29
CA GLY A 150 1.87 4.51 -27.56
C GLY A 150 2.06 6.02 -27.46
N ARG A 151 2.04 6.62 -26.26
CA ARG A 151 2.32 8.05 -26.07
C ARG A 151 3.83 8.24 -25.81
N PRO A 152 4.51 9.11 -26.58
CA PRO A 152 5.91 9.40 -26.34
C PRO A 152 6.07 10.13 -25.00
N LEU A 153 7.06 9.71 -24.21
CA LEU A 153 7.45 10.38 -22.97
C LEU A 153 8.37 11.56 -23.27
N SER A 154 8.25 12.62 -22.49
CA SER A 154 9.23 13.72 -22.48
C SER A 154 10.63 13.22 -22.06
N THR A 155 11.66 14.01 -22.33
CA THR A 155 13.02 13.69 -21.90
C THR A 155 13.12 13.52 -20.39
N VAL A 156 12.44 14.38 -19.63
CA VAL A 156 12.42 14.32 -18.16
C VAL A 156 11.76 13.02 -17.67
N ALA A 157 10.61 12.64 -18.25
CA ALA A 157 9.92 11.42 -17.90
C ALA A 157 10.77 10.17 -18.23
N LYS A 158 11.46 10.15 -19.38
CA LYS A 158 12.39 9.07 -19.73
C LYS A 158 13.55 8.96 -18.74
N THR A 159 14.17 10.08 -18.38
CA THR A 159 15.25 10.10 -17.39
C THR A 159 14.77 9.57 -16.04
N PHE A 160 13.57 9.97 -15.59
CA PHE A 160 12.97 9.45 -14.36
C PHE A 160 12.75 7.94 -14.43
N VAL A 161 12.16 7.43 -15.51
CA VAL A 161 11.91 5.99 -15.70
C VAL A 161 13.21 5.20 -15.66
N ASN A 162 14.24 5.64 -16.38
CA ASN A 162 15.53 4.97 -16.39
C ASN A 162 16.17 4.96 -14.99
N PHE A 163 16.20 6.11 -14.31
CA PHE A 163 16.69 6.19 -12.93
C PHE A 163 15.91 5.26 -11.99
N PHE A 164 14.59 5.22 -12.13
CA PHE A 164 13.73 4.37 -11.30
C PHE A 164 14.06 2.89 -11.53
N LEU A 165 14.18 2.44 -12.78
CA LEU A 165 14.48 1.04 -13.11
C LEU A 165 15.89 0.59 -12.70
N GLU A 166 16.83 1.51 -12.58
CA GLU A 166 18.20 1.22 -12.13
C GLU A 166 18.32 1.11 -10.59
N ASN A 167 17.40 1.71 -9.83
CA ASN A 167 17.53 1.86 -8.37
C ASN A 167 16.44 1.15 -7.56
N PHE A 168 15.39 0.62 -8.19
CA PHE A 168 14.25 -0.03 -7.54
C PHE A 168 13.87 -1.36 -8.19
#